data_d21660e0f55ee1f3e563d6b0cbeccee9
#
_entry.id   d21660e0f55ee1f3e563d6b0cbeccee9
#
_cell.length_a   1.000
_cell.length_b   1.000
_cell.length_c   1.000
_cell.angle_alpha   90.00
_cell.angle_beta   90.00
_cell.angle_gamma   90.00
#
_symmetry.space_group_name_H-M   'P 1'
#
loop_
_entity.id
_entity.type
_entity.pdbx_description
1 polymer ?
#
loop_
_entity_poly.entity_id
_entity_poly.type
_entity_poly.pdbx_seq_one_letter_code
_entity_poly.pdbx_strand_id
1 'polypeptide(L)'
;PMKRIFIYINIFFLSINISAVNEILIKSEIFPDKLSDFEFFLDSSAQIPHENVFPYELISTLFSDYSEKQRWVYVPENQKAKYQENWVFDFPTGSALIKTFYYPVDERDPEKGKRLLETRLLLKKESGWKAVSYAWNDQQNEAYKKIAGKTINASWIDFMGEQKQVRYRVPNVNQCKECHAANDEITPIGPKARNLNKKYNYHDGDFNQLVYWMKNQIIDQYPTDIVSPVDWSDQSLDINIRVRSYLDVNCGHCHSPTGNANSTGLYLHLDETRRTHLGIFKKPVATGRGSGGFKYSIVPGNPDESILLHRMVSMDPGVMMPESGRSLTHSEAVEMVREWINEL
;
A
#
# COMPACT_ATOMS: atom_id res chain seq x y z
N PRO A 1 -23.27 52.13 53.63
CA PRO A 1 -23.82 51.06 52.84
C PRO A 1 -22.87 50.74 51.69
N MET A 2 -22.18 49.62 51.84
CA MET A 2 -21.26 49.09 50.78
C MET A 2 -22.09 48.34 49.73
N LYS A 3 -22.12 48.85 48.51
CA LYS A 3 -22.72 48.14 47.37
C LYS A 3 -21.75 47.04 46.89
N ARG A 4 -22.16 45.77 47.03
CA ARG A 4 -21.47 44.63 46.44
C ARG A 4 -21.82 44.57 44.94
N ILE A 5 -20.80 44.76 44.10
CA ILE A 5 -20.89 44.55 42.63
C ILE A 5 -20.63 43.07 42.38
N PHE A 6 -21.64 42.35 41.88
CA PHE A 6 -21.49 40.99 41.36
C PHE A 6 -21.11 41.09 39.91
N ILE A 7 -19.85 40.67 39.62
CA ILE A 7 -19.38 40.50 38.22
C ILE A 7 -19.80 39.08 37.78
N TYR A 8 -20.75 39.00 36.85
CA TYR A 8 -21.09 37.76 36.18
C TYR A 8 -20.04 37.53 35.08
N ILE A 9 -19.15 36.55 35.30
CA ILE A 9 -18.25 36.04 34.25
C ILE A 9 -19.04 35.07 33.39
N ASN A 10 -19.45 35.50 32.18
CA ASN A 10 -19.98 34.61 31.17
C ASN A 10 -18.81 33.81 30.58
N ILE A 11 -18.64 32.55 30.99
CA ILE A 11 -17.74 31.61 30.36
C ILE A 11 -18.43 31.14 29.07
N PHE A 12 -17.98 31.70 27.95
CA PHE A 12 -18.34 31.21 26.62
C PHE A 12 -17.60 29.88 26.40
N PHE A 13 -18.29 28.77 26.56
CA PHE A 13 -17.78 27.47 26.06
C PHE A 13 -17.81 27.53 24.53
N LEU A 14 -16.65 27.78 23.93
CA LEU A 14 -16.46 27.47 22.51
C LEU A 14 -16.51 25.95 22.39
N SER A 15 -17.66 25.40 22.00
CA SER A 15 -17.74 24.00 21.55
C SER A 15 -16.96 23.91 20.26
N ILE A 16 -15.71 23.42 20.33
CA ILE A 16 -14.97 22.95 19.16
C ILE A 16 -15.77 21.75 18.67
N ASN A 17 -16.54 21.92 17.62
CA ASN A 17 -17.08 20.79 16.87
C ASN A 17 -15.88 20.10 16.20
N ILE A 18 -15.33 19.09 16.87
CA ILE A 18 -14.41 18.16 16.23
C ILE A 18 -15.28 17.38 15.25
N SER A 19 -15.12 17.66 13.98
CA SER A 19 -15.82 16.95 12.90
C SER A 19 -15.41 15.48 12.98
N ALA A 20 -16.36 14.57 12.95
CA ALA A 20 -16.09 13.14 12.95
C ALA A 20 -15.88 12.65 11.51
N VAL A 21 -15.15 11.54 11.33
CA VAL A 21 -15.03 10.87 10.02
C VAL A 21 -16.42 10.68 9.40
N ASN A 22 -16.57 11.06 8.14
CA ASN A 22 -17.86 11.04 7.45
C ASN A 22 -18.20 9.63 6.94
N GLU A 23 -18.69 8.77 7.83
CA GLU A 23 -19.09 7.39 7.48
C GLU A 23 -20.19 7.32 6.42
N ILE A 24 -21.06 8.32 6.32
CA ILE A 24 -22.12 8.36 5.31
C ILE A 24 -21.48 8.35 3.92
N LEU A 25 -20.44 9.15 3.72
CA LEU A 25 -19.71 9.16 2.44
C LEU A 25 -18.92 7.89 2.21
N ILE A 26 -18.37 7.26 3.25
CA ILE A 26 -17.68 5.97 3.10
C ILE A 26 -18.68 4.90 2.59
N LYS A 27 -19.88 4.88 3.11
CA LYS A 27 -20.95 3.91 2.74
C LYS A 27 -21.65 4.28 1.43
N SER A 28 -21.64 5.55 1.02
CA SER A 28 -22.29 6.02 -0.20
C SER A 28 -21.67 5.42 -1.48
N GLU A 29 -22.49 5.06 -2.47
CA GLU A 29 -22.01 4.65 -3.80
C GLU A 29 -21.44 5.81 -4.61
N ILE A 30 -21.74 7.05 -4.23
CA ILE A 30 -21.22 8.25 -4.86
C ILE A 30 -20.00 8.75 -4.09
N PHE A 31 -18.88 8.89 -4.78
CA PHE A 31 -17.66 9.46 -4.19
C PHE A 31 -17.68 10.99 -4.32
N PRO A 32 -17.40 11.73 -3.24
CA PRO A 32 -17.27 13.19 -3.29
C PRO A 32 -16.13 13.63 -4.21
N ASP A 33 -16.11 14.88 -4.62
CA ASP A 33 -15.07 15.41 -5.51
C ASP A 33 -13.78 15.74 -4.77
N LYS A 34 -13.87 16.03 -3.46
CA LYS A 34 -12.73 16.39 -2.61
C LYS A 34 -12.42 15.29 -1.60
N LEU A 35 -11.13 15.08 -1.32
CA LEU A 35 -10.69 14.18 -0.28
C LEU A 35 -11.13 14.67 1.11
N SER A 36 -11.08 15.98 1.34
CA SER A 36 -11.44 16.60 2.63
C SER A 36 -12.88 16.32 3.06
N ASP A 37 -13.80 16.05 2.13
CA ASP A 37 -15.20 15.75 2.46
C ASP A 37 -15.38 14.48 3.33
N PHE A 38 -14.40 13.56 3.32
CA PHE A 38 -14.40 12.37 4.17
C PHE A 38 -13.99 12.64 5.62
N GLU A 39 -13.34 13.77 5.88
CA GLU A 39 -12.86 14.16 7.22
C GLU A 39 -11.90 13.13 7.86
N PHE A 40 -11.09 12.44 7.05
CA PHE A 40 -10.06 11.52 7.55
C PHE A 40 -8.91 12.22 8.26
N PHE A 41 -8.68 13.49 7.97
CA PHE A 41 -7.57 14.29 8.48
C PHE A 41 -8.06 15.56 9.14
N LEU A 42 -7.48 15.90 10.29
CA LEU A 42 -7.61 17.21 10.93
C LEU A 42 -6.90 18.28 10.10
N ASP A 43 -5.75 17.91 9.50
CA ASP A 43 -5.03 18.70 8.50
C ASP A 43 -4.62 17.78 7.36
N SER A 44 -5.30 17.92 6.23
CA SER A 44 -5.03 17.09 5.06
C SER A 44 -3.67 17.38 4.44
N SER A 45 -3.22 18.63 4.43
CA SER A 45 -1.92 19.04 3.87
C SER A 45 -0.75 18.47 4.66
N ALA A 46 -0.83 18.56 5.98
CA ALA A 46 0.16 18.00 6.89
C ALA A 46 0.00 16.48 7.08
N GLN A 47 -1.08 15.88 6.57
CA GLN A 47 -1.43 14.48 6.76
C GLN A 47 -1.60 14.10 8.24
N ILE A 48 -2.16 15.03 9.05
CA ILE A 48 -2.49 14.81 10.46
C ILE A 48 -3.84 14.09 10.52
N PRO A 49 -3.90 12.82 10.92
CA PRO A 49 -5.14 12.05 10.89
C PRO A 49 -6.10 12.51 12.00
N HIS A 50 -7.39 12.27 11.77
CA HIS A 50 -8.39 12.33 12.82
C HIS A 50 -8.08 11.27 13.91
N GLU A 51 -8.51 11.47 15.15
CA GLU A 51 -8.20 10.61 16.30
C GLU A 51 -8.58 9.13 16.11
N ASN A 52 -9.62 8.84 15.31
CA ASN A 52 -10.09 7.48 14.99
C ASN A 52 -9.52 6.94 13.68
N VAL A 53 -8.52 7.59 13.10
CA VAL A 53 -7.83 7.18 11.87
C VAL A 53 -6.39 6.84 12.22
N PHE A 54 -6.08 5.55 12.26
CA PHE A 54 -4.84 5.04 12.82
C PHE A 54 -3.78 4.82 11.73
N PRO A 55 -2.58 5.39 11.89
CA PRO A 55 -1.48 5.13 10.96
C PRO A 55 -0.98 3.69 11.09
N TYR A 56 -0.48 3.14 9.97
CA TYR A 56 0.20 1.85 9.96
C TYR A 56 1.24 1.75 8.85
N GLU A 57 2.17 0.83 9.03
CA GLU A 57 3.18 0.46 8.05
C GLU A 57 3.15 -1.04 7.77
N LEU A 58 3.80 -1.42 6.68
CA LEU A 58 3.99 -2.81 6.29
C LEU A 58 5.46 -3.18 6.42
N ILE A 59 5.76 -4.42 6.79
CA ILE A 59 7.13 -4.93 6.84
C ILE A 59 7.76 -4.87 5.46
N SER A 60 7.07 -5.39 4.45
CA SER A 60 7.47 -5.31 3.06
C SER A 60 6.44 -4.52 2.27
N THR A 61 6.89 -3.58 1.44
CA THR A 61 6.01 -2.66 0.71
C THR A 61 6.02 -2.92 -0.77
N LEU A 62 4.88 -2.65 -1.43
CA LEU A 62 4.76 -2.70 -2.89
C LEU A 62 5.52 -1.54 -3.51
N PHE A 63 6.36 -1.83 -4.50
CA PHE A 63 7.08 -0.83 -5.28
C PHE A 63 6.12 0.04 -6.11
N SER A 64 6.37 1.33 -6.17
CA SER A 64 5.61 2.31 -6.95
C SER A 64 6.52 3.47 -7.32
N ASP A 65 7.45 3.25 -8.25
CA ASP A 65 8.32 4.30 -8.79
C ASP A 65 9.11 5.08 -7.72
N TYR A 66 9.59 4.40 -6.67
CA TYR A 66 10.30 5.01 -5.52
C TYR A 66 9.46 6.01 -4.72
N SER A 67 8.16 6.14 -4.99
CA SER A 67 7.32 6.99 -4.14
C SER A 67 7.17 6.41 -2.74
N GLU A 68 7.28 7.27 -1.74
CA GLU A 68 6.98 6.95 -0.36
C GLU A 68 5.48 6.86 -0.12
N LYS A 69 5.08 6.18 0.96
CA LYS A 69 3.67 5.94 1.26
C LYS A 69 3.39 6.11 2.74
N GLN A 70 2.40 6.92 3.05
CA GLN A 70 1.74 6.93 4.36
C GLN A 70 0.42 6.17 4.26
N ARG A 71 0.06 5.44 5.32
CA ARG A 71 -1.14 4.61 5.35
C ARG A 71 -1.89 4.79 6.64
N TRP A 72 -3.23 4.76 6.52
CA TRP A 72 -4.10 4.81 7.67
C TRP A 72 -5.27 3.84 7.49
N VAL A 73 -5.83 3.43 8.62
CA VAL A 73 -7.04 2.63 8.70
C VAL A 73 -8.08 3.35 9.53
N TYR A 74 -9.31 3.28 9.07
CA TYR A 74 -10.49 3.65 9.81
C TYR A 74 -11.44 2.46 9.90
N VAL A 75 -11.92 2.17 11.10
CA VAL A 75 -12.96 1.16 11.36
C VAL A 75 -14.07 1.85 12.15
N PRO A 76 -15.35 1.64 11.77
CA PRO A 76 -16.48 2.25 12.47
C PRO A 76 -16.48 1.91 13.97
N GLU A 77 -16.97 2.84 14.80
CA GLU A 77 -17.07 2.61 16.24
C GLU A 77 -17.86 1.35 16.57
N ASN A 78 -17.44 0.65 17.63
CA ASN A 78 -18.02 -0.59 18.12
C ASN A 78 -17.99 -1.75 17.10
N GLN A 79 -17.22 -1.65 16.02
CA GLN A 79 -16.96 -2.72 15.07
C GLN A 79 -15.47 -3.04 15.03
N LYS A 80 -15.15 -4.25 14.59
CA LYS A 80 -13.76 -4.73 14.49
C LYS A 80 -13.57 -5.49 13.19
N ALA A 81 -12.40 -5.34 12.62
CA ALA A 81 -11.97 -6.20 11.53
C ALA A 81 -11.64 -7.60 12.07
N LYS A 82 -12.11 -8.64 11.39
CA LYS A 82 -11.92 -10.04 11.80
C LYS A 82 -10.64 -10.61 11.23
N TYR A 83 -9.91 -11.31 12.07
CA TYR A 83 -8.72 -12.02 11.62
C TYR A 83 -9.05 -13.11 10.61
N GLN A 84 -8.23 -13.19 9.56
CA GLN A 84 -8.24 -14.27 8.58
C GLN A 84 -6.83 -14.79 8.35
N GLU A 85 -6.65 -16.10 8.44
CA GLU A 85 -5.36 -16.75 8.24
C GLU A 85 -4.87 -16.54 6.79
N ASN A 86 -3.61 -16.11 6.64
CA ASN A 86 -2.94 -15.85 5.34
C ASN A 86 -3.65 -14.84 4.43
N TRP A 87 -4.67 -14.12 4.94
CA TRP A 87 -5.47 -13.18 4.18
C TRP A 87 -5.48 -11.80 4.85
N VAL A 88 -6.05 -10.82 4.15
CA VAL A 88 -6.32 -9.51 4.77
C VAL A 88 -7.41 -9.64 5.83
N PHE A 89 -7.38 -8.79 6.86
CA PHE A 89 -8.47 -8.73 7.82
C PHE A 89 -9.82 -8.48 7.10
N ASP A 90 -10.88 -9.14 7.56
CA ASP A 90 -12.23 -8.87 7.07
C ASP A 90 -12.79 -7.64 7.79
N PHE A 91 -12.72 -6.52 7.11
CA PHE A 91 -13.14 -5.23 7.61
C PHE A 91 -14.66 -5.06 7.51
N PRO A 92 -15.33 -4.49 8.53
CA PRO A 92 -16.76 -4.23 8.48
C PRO A 92 -17.10 -3.12 7.47
N THR A 93 -18.36 -3.12 7.00
CA THR A 93 -18.89 -2.04 6.17
C THR A 93 -18.74 -0.67 6.85
N GLY A 94 -18.30 0.32 6.09
CA GLY A 94 -17.95 1.65 6.62
C GLY A 94 -16.47 1.81 6.94
N SER A 95 -15.65 0.77 6.83
CA SER A 95 -14.19 0.88 6.99
C SER A 95 -13.53 1.55 5.78
N ALA A 96 -12.41 2.21 6.04
CA ALA A 96 -11.57 2.82 5.00
C ALA A 96 -10.09 2.45 5.19
N LEU A 97 -9.43 2.13 4.08
CA LEU A 97 -7.98 2.07 4.01
C LEU A 97 -7.51 3.24 3.15
N ILE A 98 -6.68 4.09 3.73
CA ILE A 98 -6.23 5.34 3.15
C ILE A 98 -4.72 5.20 2.87
N LYS A 99 -4.28 5.56 1.67
CA LYS A 99 -2.86 5.50 1.29
C LYS A 99 -2.47 6.71 0.48
N THR A 100 -1.63 7.57 1.04
CA THR A 100 -1.07 8.74 0.36
C THR A 100 0.32 8.42 -0.18
N PHE A 101 0.55 8.73 -1.44
CA PHE A 101 1.83 8.63 -2.15
C PHE A 101 2.46 10.00 -2.25
N TYR A 102 3.76 10.05 -2.00
CA TYR A 102 4.52 11.30 -2.05
C TYR A 102 5.99 11.06 -2.43
N TYR A 103 6.67 12.11 -2.82
CA TYR A 103 8.13 12.16 -2.84
C TYR A 103 8.62 13.15 -1.80
N PRO A 104 9.66 12.82 -1.01
CA PRO A 104 10.40 13.83 -0.26
C PRO A 104 11.01 14.83 -1.25
N VAL A 105 11.22 16.07 -0.84
CA VAL A 105 11.95 17.06 -1.66
C VAL A 105 13.41 16.62 -1.79
N ASP A 106 13.97 16.09 -0.69
CA ASP A 106 15.34 15.57 -0.61
C ASP A 106 15.34 14.41 0.39
N GLU A 107 15.68 13.18 -0.05
CA GLU A 107 15.70 11.98 0.81
C GLU A 107 16.71 12.07 1.96
N ARG A 108 17.72 12.93 1.83
CA ARG A 108 18.76 13.15 2.84
C ARG A 108 18.32 14.15 3.93
N ASP A 109 17.26 14.91 3.68
CA ASP A 109 16.81 15.98 4.56
C ASP A 109 15.26 16.04 4.62
N PRO A 110 14.63 15.27 5.51
CA PRO A 110 13.19 15.25 5.66
C PRO A 110 12.56 16.60 6.02
N GLU A 111 13.32 17.53 6.62
CA GLU A 111 12.85 18.87 7.00
C GLU A 111 12.51 19.76 5.79
N LYS A 112 13.03 19.43 4.60
CA LYS A 112 12.66 20.10 3.34
C LYS A 112 11.24 19.79 2.90
N GLY A 113 10.57 18.85 3.59
CA GLY A 113 9.19 18.47 3.33
C GLY A 113 9.03 17.48 2.19
N LYS A 114 7.79 17.34 1.75
CA LYS A 114 7.36 16.34 0.76
C LYS A 114 6.33 16.92 -0.20
N ARG A 115 6.28 16.38 -1.40
CA ARG A 115 5.24 16.65 -2.40
C ARG A 115 4.25 15.50 -2.44
N LEU A 116 3.01 15.75 -2.03
CA LEU A 116 1.91 14.81 -2.12
C LEU A 116 1.48 14.66 -3.58
N LEU A 117 1.27 13.43 -4.03
CA LEU A 117 0.88 13.11 -5.42
C LEU A 117 -0.59 12.71 -5.49
N GLU A 118 -0.94 11.65 -4.75
CA GLU A 118 -2.29 11.13 -4.68
C GLU A 118 -2.58 10.50 -3.33
N THR A 119 -3.87 10.47 -2.98
CA THR A 119 -4.38 9.63 -1.91
C THR A 119 -5.37 8.63 -2.50
N ARG A 120 -5.08 7.34 -2.37
CA ARG A 120 -5.97 6.24 -2.76
C ARG A 120 -6.78 5.77 -1.56
N LEU A 121 -8.05 5.56 -1.81
CA LEU A 121 -8.96 5.00 -0.83
C LEU A 121 -9.46 3.63 -1.29
N LEU A 122 -9.50 2.67 -0.37
CA LEU A 122 -10.35 1.51 -0.45
C LEU A 122 -11.43 1.66 0.62
N LEU A 123 -12.68 1.75 0.20
CA LEU A 123 -13.84 1.98 1.04
C LEU A 123 -14.71 0.72 1.07
N LYS A 124 -14.97 0.18 2.26
CA LYS A 124 -15.81 -1.02 2.44
C LYS A 124 -17.28 -0.61 2.47
N LYS A 125 -17.98 -0.94 1.41
CA LYS A 125 -19.42 -0.72 1.24
C LYS A 125 -20.20 -2.02 1.44
N GLU A 126 -21.51 -1.97 1.49
CA GLU A 126 -22.36 -3.16 1.47
C GLU A 126 -22.10 -4.03 0.23
N SER A 127 -21.82 -3.40 -0.92
CA SER A 127 -21.50 -4.05 -2.19
C SER A 127 -20.04 -4.54 -2.31
N GLY A 128 -19.25 -4.56 -1.20
CA GLY A 128 -17.84 -4.92 -1.19
C GLY A 128 -16.91 -3.69 -1.24
N TRP A 129 -15.62 -3.94 -1.46
CA TRP A 129 -14.63 -2.88 -1.53
C TRP A 129 -14.76 -2.07 -2.82
N LYS A 130 -14.62 -0.76 -2.71
CA LYS A 130 -14.55 0.17 -3.84
C LYS A 130 -13.26 0.99 -3.76
N ALA A 131 -12.61 1.16 -4.90
CA ALA A 131 -11.37 1.93 -5.02
C ALA A 131 -11.64 3.30 -5.66
N VAL A 132 -11.00 4.33 -5.13
CA VAL A 132 -11.00 5.68 -5.73
C VAL A 132 -9.68 6.38 -5.46
N SER A 133 -9.20 7.17 -6.43
CA SER A 133 -7.98 7.97 -6.32
C SER A 133 -8.29 9.46 -6.33
N TYR A 134 -7.60 10.19 -5.45
CA TYR A 134 -7.64 11.65 -5.34
C TYR A 134 -6.24 12.20 -5.62
N ALA A 135 -6.09 13.03 -6.65
CA ALA A 135 -4.81 13.66 -6.97
C ALA A 135 -4.70 15.03 -6.29
N TRP A 136 -3.58 15.26 -5.63
CA TRP A 136 -3.27 16.53 -4.97
C TRP A 136 -3.09 17.65 -6.00
N ASN A 137 -3.57 18.83 -5.64
CA ASN A 137 -3.34 20.05 -6.42
C ASN A 137 -1.93 20.59 -6.21
N ASP A 138 -1.51 21.54 -7.04
CA ASP A 138 -0.15 22.11 -6.97
C ASP A 138 0.06 22.96 -5.69
N GLN A 139 -1.01 23.49 -5.11
CA GLN A 139 -0.99 24.22 -3.84
C GLN A 139 -0.84 23.29 -2.62
N GLN A 140 -0.94 21.97 -2.82
CA GLN A 140 -0.81 20.94 -1.77
C GLN A 140 -1.80 21.09 -0.61
N ASN A 141 -2.96 21.70 -0.85
CA ASN A 141 -3.98 21.96 0.18
C ASN A 141 -5.28 21.16 -0.02
N GLU A 142 -5.47 20.51 -1.18
CA GLU A 142 -6.63 19.67 -1.46
C GLU A 142 -6.29 18.61 -2.51
N ALA A 143 -6.96 17.45 -2.41
CA ALA A 143 -6.90 16.41 -3.41
C ALA A 143 -8.27 16.17 -4.05
N TYR A 144 -8.28 16.06 -5.37
CA TYR A 144 -9.49 15.94 -6.18
C TYR A 144 -9.60 14.58 -6.85
N LYS A 145 -10.81 14.04 -6.85
CA LYS A 145 -11.15 12.75 -7.48
C LYS A 145 -10.68 12.66 -8.93
N LYS A 146 -10.05 11.52 -9.29
CA LYS A 146 -9.56 11.23 -10.65
C LYS A 146 -10.04 9.87 -11.14
N ILE A 147 -11.15 9.86 -11.87
CA ILE A 147 -11.73 8.62 -12.42
C ILE A 147 -10.88 8.08 -13.58
N ALA A 148 -10.45 8.93 -14.50
CA ALA A 148 -9.64 8.57 -15.67
C ALA A 148 -8.13 8.45 -15.37
N GLY A 149 -7.74 8.70 -14.12
CA GLY A 149 -6.34 8.82 -13.72
C GLY A 149 -5.73 10.17 -14.13
N LYS A 150 -4.45 10.37 -13.78
CA LYS A 150 -3.69 11.59 -14.09
C LYS A 150 -2.21 11.24 -14.20
N THR A 151 -1.46 11.90 -15.09
CA THR A 151 0.00 11.86 -15.07
C THR A 151 0.52 13.11 -14.37
N ILE A 152 1.44 12.93 -13.42
CA ILE A 152 2.08 13.99 -12.65
C ILE A 152 3.59 13.90 -12.89
N ASN A 153 4.21 14.98 -13.39
CA ASN A 153 5.66 15.06 -13.43
C ASN A 153 6.17 15.36 -12.02
N ALA A 154 6.94 14.46 -11.46
CA ALA A 154 7.53 14.61 -10.13
C ALA A 154 9.05 14.52 -10.21
N SER A 155 9.71 15.20 -9.28
CA SER A 155 11.17 15.15 -9.12
C SER A 155 11.52 15.20 -7.64
N TRP A 156 12.64 14.58 -7.27
CA TRP A 156 13.19 14.58 -5.93
C TRP A 156 14.72 14.46 -5.99
N ILE A 157 15.38 14.68 -4.87
CA ILE A 157 16.81 14.41 -4.70
C ILE A 157 16.92 13.10 -3.92
N ASP A 158 17.62 12.12 -4.47
CA ASP A 158 17.82 10.81 -3.84
C ASP A 158 18.89 10.82 -2.75
N PHE A 159 19.10 9.69 -2.07
CA PHE A 159 20.13 9.53 -1.03
C PHE A 159 21.56 9.78 -1.52
N MET A 160 21.82 9.61 -2.83
CA MET A 160 23.10 9.90 -3.44
C MET A 160 23.28 11.39 -3.78
N GLY A 161 22.23 12.19 -3.63
CA GLY A 161 22.22 13.61 -3.97
C GLY A 161 21.91 13.87 -5.44
N GLU A 162 21.48 12.88 -6.18
CA GLU A 162 21.13 13.02 -7.59
C GLU A 162 19.67 13.45 -7.75
N GLN A 163 19.44 14.34 -8.71
CA GLN A 163 18.07 14.70 -9.07
C GLN A 163 17.43 13.60 -9.90
N LYS A 164 16.37 13.03 -9.37
CA LYS A 164 15.54 12.02 -10.05
C LYS A 164 14.25 12.66 -10.58
N GLN A 165 13.70 12.07 -11.62
CA GLN A 165 12.45 12.51 -12.25
C GLN A 165 11.62 11.31 -12.66
N VAL A 166 10.30 11.45 -12.60
CA VAL A 166 9.35 10.42 -13.03
C VAL A 166 8.07 11.05 -13.57
N ARG A 167 7.47 10.37 -14.52
CA ARG A 167 6.10 10.62 -14.97
C ARG A 167 5.16 9.72 -14.17
N TYR A 168 4.91 10.12 -12.92
CA TYR A 168 4.08 9.35 -12.00
C TYR A 168 2.65 9.21 -12.53
N ARG A 169 2.12 7.98 -12.51
CA ARG A 169 0.78 7.68 -12.99
C ARG A 169 -0.18 7.44 -11.82
N VAL A 170 -1.10 8.40 -11.60
CA VAL A 170 -2.31 8.16 -10.80
C VAL A 170 -3.19 7.18 -11.59
N PRO A 171 -3.51 5.99 -11.08
CA PRO A 171 -4.26 4.99 -11.83
C PRO A 171 -5.73 5.37 -11.99
N ASN A 172 -6.35 4.85 -13.03
CA ASN A 172 -7.80 4.83 -13.14
C ASN A 172 -8.40 3.63 -12.35
N VAL A 173 -9.72 3.58 -12.21
CA VAL A 173 -10.42 2.53 -11.45
C VAL A 173 -10.15 1.12 -12.00
N ASN A 174 -10.03 0.96 -13.31
CA ASN A 174 -9.75 -0.35 -13.92
C ASN A 174 -8.34 -0.83 -13.57
N GLN A 175 -7.36 0.06 -13.58
CA GLN A 175 -5.99 -0.25 -13.17
C GLN A 175 -5.89 -0.63 -11.67
N CYS A 176 -6.78 -0.09 -10.82
CA CYS A 176 -6.86 -0.56 -9.43
C CYS A 176 -7.29 -2.03 -9.35
N LYS A 177 -8.24 -2.45 -10.19
CA LYS A 177 -8.71 -3.84 -10.24
C LYS A 177 -7.63 -4.82 -10.71
N GLU A 178 -6.70 -4.41 -11.58
CA GLU A 178 -5.62 -5.28 -12.05
C GLU A 178 -4.79 -5.88 -10.91
N CYS A 179 -4.53 -5.08 -9.87
CA CYS A 179 -3.77 -5.52 -8.69
C CYS A 179 -4.67 -5.98 -7.54
N HIS A 180 -5.82 -5.35 -7.35
CA HIS A 180 -6.69 -5.54 -6.19
C HIS A 180 -7.78 -6.60 -6.39
N ALA A 181 -7.84 -7.29 -7.53
CA ALA A 181 -8.83 -8.35 -7.72
C ALA A 181 -8.36 -9.69 -7.14
N ALA A 182 -9.22 -10.26 -6.30
CA ALA A 182 -9.12 -11.64 -5.85
C ALA A 182 -10.53 -12.24 -5.90
N ASN A 183 -10.67 -13.42 -6.53
CA ASN A 183 -11.98 -14.03 -6.80
C ASN A 183 -12.98 -13.07 -7.49
N ASP A 184 -12.48 -12.28 -8.46
CA ASP A 184 -13.25 -11.27 -9.22
C ASP A 184 -13.76 -10.06 -8.39
N GLU A 185 -13.42 -9.97 -7.11
CA GLU A 185 -13.78 -8.87 -6.24
C GLU A 185 -12.57 -7.99 -5.89
N ILE A 186 -12.79 -6.69 -5.70
CA ILE A 186 -11.74 -5.79 -5.19
C ILE A 186 -11.42 -6.19 -3.74
N THR A 187 -10.14 -6.44 -3.47
CA THR A 187 -9.65 -6.83 -2.14
C THR A 187 -8.40 -6.03 -1.78
N PRO A 188 -8.25 -5.57 -0.54
CA PRO A 188 -6.99 -4.98 -0.07
C PRO A 188 -5.84 -5.99 -0.15
N ILE A 189 -4.60 -5.50 -0.32
CA ILE A 189 -3.41 -6.35 -0.42
C ILE A 189 -2.61 -6.32 0.89
N GLY A 190 -2.42 -5.13 1.46
CA GLY A 190 -1.44 -4.87 2.50
C GLY A 190 -1.77 -5.35 3.91
N PRO A 191 -2.98 -5.07 4.47
CA PRO A 191 -3.23 -5.24 5.90
C PRO A 191 -3.55 -6.71 6.25
N LYS A 192 -2.57 -7.58 6.07
CA LYS A 192 -2.51 -8.94 6.60
C LYS A 192 -1.80 -8.93 7.95
N ALA A 193 -2.23 -9.74 8.91
CA ALA A 193 -1.60 -9.79 10.23
C ALA A 193 -0.07 -9.99 10.12
N ARG A 194 0.38 -10.90 9.25
CA ARG A 194 1.81 -11.18 9.04
C ARG A 194 2.62 -9.97 8.59
N ASN A 195 2.03 -9.06 7.79
CA ASN A 195 2.73 -7.88 7.26
C ASN A 195 2.62 -6.65 8.18
N LEU A 196 1.72 -6.70 9.17
CA LEU A 196 1.54 -5.70 10.22
C LEU A 196 2.34 -6.02 11.50
N ASN A 197 2.90 -7.22 11.61
CA ASN A 197 3.60 -7.69 12.80
C ASN A 197 4.99 -7.04 12.95
N LYS A 198 5.00 -5.73 13.12
CA LYS A 198 6.20 -4.89 13.35
C LYS A 198 5.89 -3.78 14.35
N LYS A 199 6.93 -3.21 14.93
CA LYS A 199 6.81 -2.01 15.76
C LYS A 199 6.52 -0.78 14.87
N TYR A 200 5.71 0.11 15.40
CA TYR A 200 5.44 1.43 14.87
C TYR A 200 5.47 2.46 16.00
N ASN A 201 6.04 3.63 15.73
CA ASN A 201 6.09 4.72 16.68
C ASN A 201 4.78 5.52 16.60
N TYR A 202 3.83 5.20 17.49
CA TYR A 202 2.59 5.94 17.65
C TYR A 202 2.80 7.18 18.55
N HIS A 203 1.85 8.09 18.57
CA HIS A 203 1.94 9.30 19.40
C HIS A 203 2.07 9.01 20.91
N ASP A 204 1.63 7.85 21.35
CA ASP A 204 1.67 7.38 22.75
C ASP A 204 2.76 6.32 23.02
N GLY A 205 3.66 6.09 22.06
CA GLY A 205 4.84 5.24 22.20
C GLY A 205 5.03 4.18 21.12
N ASP A 206 6.09 3.41 21.28
CA ASP A 206 6.43 2.32 20.36
C ASP A 206 5.66 1.04 20.71
N PHE A 207 4.79 0.59 19.82
CA PHE A 207 4.02 -0.64 19.99
C PHE A 207 4.16 -1.54 18.76
N ASN A 208 4.04 -2.87 18.98
CA ASN A 208 3.70 -3.75 17.87
C ASN A 208 2.32 -3.38 17.35
N GLN A 209 2.18 -3.23 16.03
CA GLN A 209 0.94 -2.74 15.41
C GLN A 209 -0.27 -3.62 15.69
N LEU A 210 -0.11 -4.95 15.75
CA LEU A 210 -1.21 -5.86 16.07
C LEU A 210 -1.70 -5.68 17.51
N VAL A 211 -0.76 -5.49 18.45
CA VAL A 211 -1.08 -5.17 19.86
C VAL A 211 -1.80 -3.84 19.94
N TYR A 212 -1.32 -2.84 19.21
CA TYR A 212 -1.93 -1.50 19.18
C TYR A 212 -3.34 -1.53 18.58
N TRP A 213 -3.52 -2.27 17.49
CA TRP A 213 -4.83 -2.42 16.84
C TRP A 213 -5.83 -3.16 17.73
N MET A 214 -5.37 -4.17 18.48
CA MET A 214 -6.22 -4.82 19.50
C MET A 214 -6.62 -3.86 20.62
N LYS A 215 -5.65 -3.12 21.19
CA LYS A 215 -5.89 -2.14 22.26
C LYS A 215 -6.92 -1.08 21.83
N ASN A 216 -6.85 -0.63 20.58
CA ASN A 216 -7.73 0.40 20.01
C ASN A 216 -8.98 -0.17 19.32
N GLN A 217 -9.32 -1.44 19.55
CA GLN A 217 -10.55 -2.08 19.07
C GLN A 217 -10.68 -2.12 17.52
N ILE A 218 -9.58 -2.01 16.78
CA ILE A 218 -9.55 -2.05 15.31
C ILE A 218 -9.74 -3.49 14.81
N ILE A 219 -9.13 -4.47 15.51
CA ILE A 219 -9.22 -5.92 15.18
C ILE A 219 -9.79 -6.71 16.36
N ASP A 220 -10.31 -7.89 16.04
CA ASP A 220 -10.89 -8.80 17.04
C ASP A 220 -9.84 -9.70 17.71
N GLN A 221 -8.88 -10.18 16.94
CA GLN A 221 -7.81 -11.08 17.40
C GLN A 221 -6.67 -11.16 16.37
N TYR A 222 -5.56 -11.78 16.78
CA TYR A 222 -4.46 -12.23 15.92
C TYR A 222 -3.73 -13.41 16.59
N PRO A 223 -3.11 -14.33 15.85
CA PRO A 223 -2.31 -15.40 16.44
C PRO A 223 -0.98 -14.86 16.97
N THR A 224 -0.39 -15.56 17.95
CA THR A 224 0.89 -15.18 18.58
C THR A 224 2.12 -15.66 17.82
N ASP A 225 1.95 -16.68 16.97
CA ASP A 225 2.99 -17.38 16.21
C ASP A 225 2.96 -17.08 14.72
N ILE A 226 2.86 -15.81 14.37
CA ILE A 226 2.76 -15.35 12.98
C ILE A 226 4.11 -15.47 12.28
N VAL A 227 4.16 -16.25 11.19
CA VAL A 227 5.28 -16.23 10.24
C VAL A 227 5.15 -14.98 9.38
N SER A 228 6.00 -14.01 9.63
CA SER A 228 5.99 -12.71 8.94
C SER A 228 6.97 -12.68 7.78
N PRO A 229 6.71 -11.90 6.71
CA PRO A 229 7.74 -11.54 5.76
C PRO A 229 8.84 -10.72 6.46
N VAL A 230 9.98 -10.58 5.81
CA VAL A 230 11.06 -9.71 6.28
C VAL A 230 11.11 -8.43 5.45
N ASP A 231 11.81 -7.43 5.95
CA ASP A 231 12.22 -6.30 5.12
C ASP A 231 13.20 -6.81 4.06
N TRP A 232 12.78 -6.79 2.81
CA TRP A 232 13.58 -7.30 1.69
C TRP A 232 14.89 -6.52 1.50
N SER A 233 14.96 -5.28 1.97
CA SER A 233 16.14 -4.41 1.87
C SER A 233 17.20 -4.69 2.91
N ASP A 234 16.89 -5.43 3.99
CA ASP A 234 17.83 -5.79 5.04
C ASP A 234 18.84 -6.84 4.53
N GLN A 235 20.00 -6.38 4.09
CA GLN A 235 21.06 -7.22 3.54
C GLN A 235 21.73 -8.17 4.57
N SER A 236 21.45 -8.04 5.85
CA SER A 236 21.94 -8.96 6.87
C SER A 236 21.20 -10.30 6.89
N LEU A 237 20.04 -10.37 6.21
CA LEU A 237 19.18 -11.54 6.14
C LEU A 237 19.49 -12.41 4.91
N ASP A 238 19.14 -13.69 5.00
CA ASP A 238 19.26 -14.65 3.91
C ASP A 238 18.52 -14.18 2.64
N ILE A 239 19.19 -14.29 1.50
CA ILE A 239 18.68 -13.77 0.23
C ILE A 239 17.36 -14.43 -0.20
N ASN A 240 17.20 -15.73 0.05
CA ASN A 240 15.96 -16.43 -0.31
C ASN A 240 14.77 -15.91 0.49
N ILE A 241 14.94 -15.63 1.78
CA ILE A 241 13.88 -15.07 2.63
C ILE A 241 13.53 -13.65 2.16
N ARG A 242 14.52 -12.84 1.80
CA ARG A 242 14.35 -11.48 1.27
C ARG A 242 13.59 -11.48 -0.05
N VAL A 243 14.04 -12.28 -1.00
CA VAL A 243 13.38 -12.40 -2.32
C VAL A 243 11.95 -12.92 -2.18
N ARG A 244 11.72 -13.94 -1.33
CA ARG A 244 10.38 -14.47 -1.09
C ARG A 244 9.44 -13.41 -0.50
N SER A 245 9.93 -12.59 0.42
CA SER A 245 9.17 -11.47 1.01
C SER A 245 8.85 -10.38 -0.03
N TYR A 246 9.82 -10.06 -0.89
CA TYR A 246 9.61 -9.13 -1.99
C TYR A 246 8.58 -9.64 -3.01
N LEU A 247 8.69 -10.89 -3.43
CA LEU A 247 7.81 -11.50 -4.42
C LEU A 247 6.37 -11.66 -3.87
N ASP A 248 6.20 -11.97 -2.58
CA ASP A 248 4.87 -12.04 -1.95
C ASP A 248 4.09 -10.73 -2.11
N VAL A 249 4.74 -9.61 -1.80
CA VAL A 249 4.08 -8.31 -1.80
C VAL A 249 3.94 -7.71 -3.20
N ASN A 250 4.97 -7.86 -4.05
CA ASN A 250 5.01 -7.22 -5.36
C ASN A 250 4.38 -8.06 -6.47
N CYS A 251 4.27 -9.38 -6.31
CA CYS A 251 3.81 -10.31 -7.34
C CYS A 251 2.71 -11.24 -6.85
N GLY A 252 2.79 -11.71 -5.58
CA GLY A 252 1.92 -12.75 -5.02
C GLY A 252 0.44 -12.39 -4.99
N HIS A 253 0.08 -11.11 -4.94
CA HIS A 253 -1.33 -10.69 -4.98
C HIS A 253 -2.02 -11.02 -6.32
N CYS A 254 -1.29 -10.99 -7.45
CA CYS A 254 -1.77 -11.46 -8.75
C CYS A 254 -1.40 -12.92 -9.00
N HIS A 255 -0.17 -13.31 -8.69
CA HIS A 255 0.38 -14.66 -8.87
C HIS A 255 0.10 -15.55 -7.65
N SER A 256 -1.17 -15.90 -7.47
CA SER A 256 -1.70 -16.78 -6.44
C SER A 256 -2.92 -17.55 -6.97
N PRO A 257 -3.40 -18.58 -6.28
CA PRO A 257 -4.57 -19.33 -6.73
C PRO A 257 -5.85 -18.51 -6.90
N THR A 258 -5.96 -17.37 -6.21
CA THR A 258 -7.13 -16.47 -6.21
C THR A 258 -6.90 -15.16 -6.95
N GLY A 259 -5.67 -14.87 -7.36
CA GLY A 259 -5.29 -13.64 -8.05
C GLY A 259 -5.58 -13.66 -9.55
N ASN A 260 -5.48 -12.52 -10.21
CA ASN A 260 -5.77 -12.36 -11.64
C ASN A 260 -4.88 -13.22 -12.56
N ALA A 261 -3.67 -13.61 -12.12
CA ALA A 261 -2.77 -14.47 -12.87
C ALA A 261 -2.82 -15.95 -12.43
N ASN A 262 -3.91 -16.39 -11.81
CA ASN A 262 -4.08 -17.73 -11.27
C ASN A 262 -3.89 -18.83 -12.33
N SER A 263 -4.39 -18.62 -13.56
CA SER A 263 -4.29 -19.56 -14.67
C SER A 263 -2.86 -19.85 -15.12
N THR A 264 -1.89 -19.00 -14.74
CA THR A 264 -0.49 -19.22 -15.09
C THR A 264 0.14 -20.36 -14.31
N GLY A 265 -0.41 -20.71 -13.13
CA GLY A 265 0.18 -21.65 -12.19
C GLY A 265 1.54 -21.20 -11.65
N LEU A 266 1.93 -19.92 -11.84
CA LEU A 266 3.05 -19.27 -11.17
C LEU A 266 2.51 -18.63 -9.91
N TYR A 267 2.93 -19.12 -8.74
CA TYR A 267 2.44 -18.65 -7.44
C TYR A 267 3.61 -18.16 -6.60
N LEU A 268 3.56 -16.88 -6.24
CA LEU A 268 4.69 -16.17 -5.63
C LEU A 268 4.38 -15.66 -4.21
N HIS A 269 3.26 -16.11 -3.62
CA HIS A 269 2.93 -15.82 -2.22
C HIS A 269 3.90 -16.54 -1.26
N LEU A 270 4.06 -15.98 -0.06
CA LEU A 270 5.09 -16.37 0.90
C LEU A 270 5.05 -17.88 1.27
N ASP A 271 3.85 -18.43 1.37
CA ASP A 271 3.62 -19.81 1.81
C ASP A 271 3.77 -20.87 0.68
N GLU A 272 4.02 -20.47 -0.57
CA GLU A 272 4.24 -21.42 -1.66
C GLU A 272 5.59 -22.11 -1.52
N THR A 273 5.61 -23.45 -1.54
CA THR A 273 6.83 -24.26 -1.38
C THR A 273 7.16 -25.10 -2.60
N ARG A 274 6.21 -25.28 -3.51
CA ARG A 274 6.39 -26.11 -4.69
C ARG A 274 7.29 -25.41 -5.72
N ARG A 275 8.46 -25.97 -5.98
CA ARG A 275 9.49 -25.39 -6.87
C ARG A 275 8.92 -24.96 -8.23
N THR A 276 8.08 -25.82 -8.86
CA THR A 276 7.47 -25.50 -10.15
C THR A 276 6.51 -24.31 -10.07
N HIS A 277 5.71 -24.20 -8.99
CA HIS A 277 4.83 -23.05 -8.79
C HIS A 277 5.61 -21.76 -8.52
N LEU A 278 6.76 -21.85 -7.86
CA LEU A 278 7.69 -20.73 -7.70
C LEU A 278 8.38 -20.31 -9.01
N GLY A 279 8.18 -21.04 -10.09
CA GLY A 279 8.70 -20.71 -11.41
C GLY A 279 9.95 -21.51 -11.84
N ILE A 280 10.54 -22.32 -10.95
CA ILE A 280 11.77 -23.07 -11.23
C ILE A 280 11.49 -24.12 -12.30
N PHE A 281 12.16 -24.00 -13.46
CA PHE A 281 11.95 -24.76 -14.68
C PHE A 281 10.48 -24.84 -15.14
N LYS A 282 9.69 -23.85 -14.73
CA LYS A 282 8.29 -23.75 -15.17
C LYS A 282 8.20 -23.12 -16.55
N LYS A 283 7.55 -23.84 -17.49
CA LYS A 283 7.21 -23.26 -18.79
C LYS A 283 6.18 -22.15 -18.63
N PRO A 284 6.33 -21.05 -19.39
CA PRO A 284 5.34 -19.97 -19.35
C PRO A 284 3.99 -20.42 -19.92
N VAL A 285 2.92 -19.82 -19.42
CA VAL A 285 1.55 -20.01 -19.93
C VAL A 285 1.05 -18.64 -20.40
N ALA A 286 0.64 -18.54 -21.67
CA ALA A 286 0.05 -17.34 -22.26
C ALA A 286 0.88 -16.04 -22.14
N THR A 287 2.21 -16.14 -22.13
CA THR A 287 3.08 -14.95 -21.96
C THR A 287 3.30 -14.16 -23.25
N GLY A 288 2.97 -14.74 -24.42
CA GLY A 288 3.21 -14.06 -25.71
C GLY A 288 4.65 -13.56 -25.84
N ARG A 289 4.81 -12.31 -26.30
CA ARG A 289 6.13 -11.66 -26.43
C ARG A 289 6.82 -11.42 -25.08
N GLY A 290 6.07 -11.44 -23.98
CA GLY A 290 6.63 -11.29 -22.64
C GLY A 290 7.56 -12.42 -22.22
N SER A 291 7.61 -13.53 -22.96
CA SER A 291 8.61 -14.58 -22.75
C SER A 291 10.04 -14.17 -23.14
N GLY A 292 10.21 -13.15 -24.00
CA GLY A 292 11.51 -12.76 -24.53
C GLY A 292 12.22 -13.85 -25.33
N GLY A 293 11.49 -14.91 -25.75
CA GLY A 293 12.07 -16.11 -26.37
C GLY A 293 12.63 -17.13 -25.37
N PHE A 294 12.59 -16.85 -24.08
CA PHE A 294 13.07 -17.74 -23.02
C PHE A 294 12.09 -18.89 -22.74
N LYS A 295 12.63 -19.99 -22.25
CA LYS A 295 11.91 -21.26 -22.13
C LYS A 295 11.23 -21.46 -20.77
N TYR A 296 11.79 -20.87 -19.70
CA TYR A 296 11.33 -21.10 -18.32
C TYR A 296 11.18 -19.79 -17.55
N SER A 297 10.27 -19.81 -16.57
CA SER A 297 10.06 -18.66 -15.68
C SER A 297 11.32 -18.34 -14.86
N ILE A 298 11.99 -19.37 -14.32
CA ILE A 298 13.27 -19.26 -13.61
C ILE A 298 14.16 -20.42 -14.07
N VAL A 299 15.40 -20.12 -14.43
CA VAL A 299 16.46 -21.08 -14.73
C VAL A 299 17.53 -20.95 -13.64
N PRO A 300 17.63 -21.87 -12.68
CA PRO A 300 18.66 -21.83 -11.64
C PRO A 300 20.06 -21.64 -12.20
N GLY A 301 20.84 -20.73 -11.61
CA GLY A 301 22.17 -20.35 -12.07
C GLY A 301 22.22 -19.49 -13.34
N ASN A 302 21.06 -19.17 -13.97
CA ASN A 302 21.01 -18.42 -15.24
C ASN A 302 19.92 -17.33 -15.21
N PRO A 303 20.16 -16.22 -14.51
CA PRO A 303 19.19 -15.13 -14.40
C PRO A 303 18.84 -14.51 -15.77
N ASP A 304 19.79 -14.40 -16.69
CA ASP A 304 19.55 -13.78 -18.00
C ASP A 304 18.72 -14.67 -18.97
N GLU A 305 18.53 -15.95 -18.65
CA GLU A 305 17.62 -16.86 -19.35
C GLU A 305 16.27 -17.02 -18.63
N SER A 306 16.07 -16.27 -17.54
CA SER A 306 14.87 -16.35 -16.70
C SER A 306 13.84 -15.30 -17.09
N ILE A 307 12.64 -15.74 -17.48
CA ILE A 307 11.52 -14.86 -17.86
C ILE A 307 11.16 -13.89 -16.71
N LEU A 308 11.22 -14.34 -15.47
CA LEU A 308 10.92 -13.50 -14.30
C LEU A 308 11.77 -12.22 -14.33
N LEU A 309 13.09 -12.37 -14.43
CA LEU A 309 14.01 -11.23 -14.43
C LEU A 309 13.85 -10.37 -15.68
N HIS A 310 13.72 -11.01 -16.86
CA HIS A 310 13.46 -10.31 -18.13
C HIS A 310 12.25 -9.38 -18.02
N ARG A 311 11.16 -9.84 -17.43
CA ARG A 311 9.94 -9.04 -17.27
C ARG A 311 10.07 -7.96 -16.18
N MET A 312 10.85 -8.20 -15.13
CA MET A 312 11.11 -7.20 -14.08
C MET A 312 11.92 -6.02 -14.60
N VAL A 313 12.90 -6.28 -15.47
CA VAL A 313 13.78 -5.25 -16.08
C VAL A 313 13.04 -4.48 -17.18
N SER A 314 12.12 -5.11 -17.91
CA SER A 314 11.45 -4.51 -19.06
C SER A 314 10.62 -3.30 -18.65
N MET A 315 10.62 -2.28 -19.53
CA MET A 315 9.75 -1.10 -19.47
C MET A 315 8.68 -1.11 -20.58
N ASP A 316 8.67 -2.13 -21.44
CA ASP A 316 7.64 -2.30 -22.47
C ASP A 316 6.32 -2.74 -21.81
N PRO A 317 5.23 -1.98 -21.94
CA PRO A 317 3.94 -2.31 -21.33
C PRO A 317 3.40 -3.71 -21.66
N GLY A 318 3.79 -4.29 -22.80
CA GLY A 318 3.37 -5.66 -23.17
C GLY A 318 4.32 -6.76 -22.69
N VAL A 319 5.40 -6.40 -21.99
CA VAL A 319 6.43 -7.33 -21.50
C VAL A 319 6.64 -7.17 -20.00
N MET A 320 6.64 -5.93 -19.48
CA MET A 320 6.98 -5.64 -18.10
C MET A 320 6.06 -6.34 -17.09
N MET A 321 6.62 -6.66 -15.91
CA MET A 321 5.88 -7.05 -14.72
C MET A 321 6.35 -6.23 -13.51
N PRO A 322 5.43 -5.74 -12.66
CA PRO A 322 3.96 -5.70 -12.86
C PRO A 322 3.54 -4.96 -14.14
N GLU A 323 2.41 -5.33 -14.70
CA GLU A 323 1.87 -4.72 -15.95
C GLU A 323 1.43 -3.27 -15.75
N SER A 324 1.10 -2.90 -14.52
CA SER A 324 0.68 -1.56 -14.14
C SER A 324 1.29 -1.16 -12.79
N GLY A 325 1.16 0.11 -12.43
CA GLY A 325 1.60 0.63 -11.12
C GLY A 325 3.07 1.03 -11.04
N ARG A 326 3.82 0.91 -12.14
CA ARG A 326 5.21 1.41 -12.24
C ARG A 326 5.49 2.00 -13.63
N SER A 327 6.40 2.95 -13.66
CA SER A 327 7.03 3.53 -14.85
C SER A 327 8.56 3.45 -14.78
N LEU A 328 9.09 2.96 -13.68
CA LEU A 328 10.53 2.76 -13.45
C LEU A 328 10.81 1.29 -13.12
N THR A 329 12.04 0.86 -13.35
CA THR A 329 12.55 -0.42 -12.87
C THR A 329 12.96 -0.28 -11.40
N HIS A 330 12.64 -1.26 -10.57
CA HIS A 330 13.13 -1.37 -9.20
C HIS A 330 14.51 -2.01 -9.20
N SER A 331 15.55 -1.20 -9.39
CA SER A 331 16.90 -1.68 -9.69
C SER A 331 17.47 -2.58 -8.59
N GLU A 332 17.28 -2.19 -7.33
CA GLU A 332 17.80 -2.93 -6.16
C GLU A 332 17.13 -4.31 -6.04
N ALA A 333 15.84 -4.39 -6.32
CA ALA A 333 15.12 -5.65 -6.31
C ALA A 333 15.50 -6.56 -7.51
N VAL A 334 15.78 -5.97 -8.68
CA VAL A 334 16.27 -6.70 -9.85
C VAL A 334 17.61 -7.34 -9.53
N GLU A 335 18.55 -6.61 -8.94
CA GLU A 335 19.85 -7.14 -8.54
C GLU A 335 19.72 -8.24 -7.48
N MET A 336 18.89 -8.04 -6.46
CA MET A 336 18.61 -9.05 -5.44
C MET A 336 18.03 -10.35 -6.05
N VAL A 337 17.06 -10.22 -6.97
CA VAL A 337 16.47 -11.40 -7.65
C VAL A 337 17.49 -12.07 -8.58
N ARG A 338 18.37 -11.31 -9.23
CA ARG A 338 19.47 -11.83 -10.06
C ARG A 338 20.42 -12.69 -9.23
N GLU A 339 20.87 -12.15 -8.10
CA GLU A 339 21.74 -12.85 -7.15
C GLU A 339 21.08 -14.15 -6.65
N TRP A 340 19.82 -14.06 -6.21
CA TRP A 340 19.07 -15.22 -5.76
C TRP A 340 18.97 -16.33 -6.84
N ILE A 341 18.69 -15.96 -8.10
CA ILE A 341 18.61 -16.96 -9.20
C ILE A 341 19.98 -17.61 -9.44
N ASN A 342 21.09 -16.88 -9.28
CA ASN A 342 22.44 -17.44 -9.39
C ASN A 342 22.73 -18.48 -8.30
N GLU A 343 22.15 -18.34 -7.11
CA GLU A 343 22.34 -19.24 -5.97
C GLU A 343 21.40 -20.46 -5.96
N LEU A 344 20.37 -20.49 -6.82
CA LEU A 344 19.42 -21.61 -6.90
C LEU A 344 20.04 -22.86 -7.52
#